data_3c8097fa06a89c6cd13fc248eaab8ece
#
_entry.id   3c8097fa06a89c6cd13fc248eaab8ece
#
_cell.length_a   1.000
_cell.length_b   1.000
_cell.length_c   1.000
_cell.angle_alpha   90.00
_cell.angle_beta   90.00
_cell.angle_gamma   90.00
#
_symmetry.space_group_name_H-M   'P 1'
#
loop_
_entity.id
_entity.type
_entity.pdbx_description
1 polymer ?
#
loop_
_entity_poly.entity_id
_entity_poly.type
_entity_poly.pdbx_seq_one_letter_code
_entity_poly.pdbx_strand_id
1 'polypeptide(L)'
;ANLSKQQVEDKMREMVSADENGDLYYESADYAPDISDYLAKKAVQISGTVVNGKVVDPIAEPFKYEPNTLSMKSVGPVQVQTLPEVSLTGATINSNEIYLGKGQEIQIHYQVRIQTESENFKPDFWYQMNGRTTFQPLATAPEKVDFGVPSGKAPGVKLNVKKIWEEYDQDPTSRPDNVIYEISRKQVTDTANWQTG
;
A
#
# COMPACT_ATOMS: atom_id res chain seq x y z
N ALA A 1 -50.81 16.50 -17.26
CA ALA A 1 -49.44 17.01 -17.57
C ALA A 1 -48.46 15.99 -16.99
N ASN A 2 -47.59 15.41 -17.81
CA ASN A 2 -46.53 14.55 -17.32
C ASN A 2 -45.43 15.43 -16.70
N LEU A 3 -45.06 15.14 -15.46
CA LEU A 3 -43.95 15.75 -14.79
C LEU A 3 -42.63 15.32 -15.46
N SER A 4 -41.69 16.21 -15.62
CA SER A 4 -40.32 15.83 -16.01
C SER A 4 -39.65 15.05 -14.87
N LYS A 5 -38.61 14.25 -15.19
CA LYS A 5 -37.82 13.54 -14.18
C LYS A 5 -37.34 14.50 -13.07
N GLN A 6 -36.79 15.64 -13.44
CA GLN A 6 -36.32 16.65 -12.48
C GLN A 6 -37.44 17.14 -11.55
N GLN A 7 -38.66 17.39 -12.08
CA GLN A 7 -39.78 17.83 -11.26
C GLN A 7 -40.26 16.75 -10.27
N VAL A 8 -40.10 15.46 -10.65
CA VAL A 8 -40.40 14.35 -9.74
C VAL A 8 -39.33 14.28 -8.64
N GLU A 9 -38.07 14.36 -9.01
CA GLU A 9 -36.95 14.35 -8.05
C GLU A 9 -37.03 15.49 -7.05
N ASP A 10 -37.30 16.72 -7.51
CA ASP A 10 -37.45 17.90 -6.65
C ASP A 10 -38.58 17.68 -5.62
N LYS A 11 -39.74 17.19 -6.08
CA LYS A 11 -40.85 16.85 -5.19
C LYS A 11 -40.54 15.76 -4.19
N MET A 12 -39.82 14.72 -4.61
CA MET A 12 -39.41 13.64 -3.72
C MET A 12 -38.43 14.14 -2.65
N ARG A 13 -37.50 15.01 -3.01
CA ARG A 13 -36.56 15.64 -2.07
C ARG A 13 -37.26 16.50 -1.02
N GLU A 14 -38.35 17.16 -1.39
CA GLU A 14 -39.19 17.95 -0.45
C GLU A 14 -39.94 17.08 0.56
N MET A 15 -40.18 15.80 0.23
CA MET A 15 -41.00 14.90 1.03
C MET A 15 -40.18 14.02 1.99
N VAL A 16 -38.87 13.95 1.82
CA VAL A 16 -38.01 13.08 2.64
C VAL A 16 -37.32 13.87 3.75
N SER A 17 -37.00 13.16 4.83
CA SER A 17 -36.26 13.69 5.94
C SER A 17 -34.76 13.72 5.63
N ALA A 18 -34.05 14.60 6.32
CA ALA A 18 -32.59 14.60 6.35
C ALA A 18 -32.07 13.85 7.58
N ASP A 19 -30.85 13.36 7.50
CA ASP A 19 -30.11 12.86 8.65
C ASP A 19 -29.55 14.01 9.52
N GLU A 20 -28.80 13.68 10.56
CA GLU A 20 -28.19 14.63 11.47
C GLU A 20 -27.13 15.56 10.83
N ASN A 21 -26.62 15.19 9.64
CA ASN A 21 -25.67 15.98 8.86
C ASN A 21 -26.36 16.84 7.80
N GLY A 22 -27.68 16.71 7.65
CA GLY A 22 -28.47 17.40 6.64
C GLY A 22 -28.57 16.70 5.29
N ASP A 23 -28.06 15.47 5.19
CA ASP A 23 -28.16 14.65 3.99
C ASP A 23 -29.56 14.03 3.89
N LEU A 24 -30.21 14.18 2.74
CA LEU A 24 -31.56 13.67 2.52
C LEU A 24 -31.55 12.14 2.39
N TYR A 25 -32.55 11.49 3.01
CA TYR A 25 -32.82 10.05 2.81
C TYR A 25 -33.48 9.79 1.44
N TYR A 26 -32.89 10.33 0.39
CA TYR A 26 -33.36 10.19 -0.97
C TYR A 26 -32.20 9.96 -1.93
N GLU A 27 -32.36 8.94 -2.74
CA GLU A 27 -31.46 8.65 -3.85
C GLU A 27 -32.27 8.33 -5.09
N SER A 28 -31.84 8.84 -6.23
CA SER A 28 -32.42 8.59 -7.53
C SER A 28 -31.52 7.63 -8.31
N ALA A 29 -32.07 6.54 -8.81
CA ALA A 29 -31.36 5.60 -9.65
C ALA A 29 -32.17 5.26 -10.89
N ASP A 30 -31.51 5.33 -12.05
CA ASP A 30 -32.12 5.01 -13.34
C ASP A 30 -31.97 3.54 -13.73
N TYR A 31 -31.17 2.81 -12.97
CA TYR A 31 -30.77 1.46 -13.31
C TYR A 31 -30.79 0.55 -12.06
N ALA A 32 -31.31 -0.66 -12.20
CA ALA A 32 -31.48 -1.58 -11.07
C ALA A 32 -30.17 -1.93 -10.30
N PRO A 33 -29.00 -2.08 -10.92
CA PRO A 33 -27.74 -2.21 -10.20
C PRO A 33 -27.42 -1.02 -9.30
N ASP A 34 -27.73 0.21 -9.70
CA ASP A 34 -27.47 1.41 -8.89
C ASP A 34 -28.29 1.38 -7.60
N ILE A 35 -29.54 0.89 -7.67
CA ILE A 35 -30.39 0.69 -6.48
C ILE A 35 -29.78 -0.37 -5.57
N SER A 36 -29.31 -1.48 -6.13
CA SER A 36 -28.68 -2.56 -5.37
C SER A 36 -27.46 -2.09 -4.63
N ASP A 37 -26.58 -1.35 -5.31
CA ASP A 37 -25.36 -0.76 -4.74
C ASP A 37 -25.69 0.26 -3.65
N TYR A 38 -26.69 1.12 -3.88
CA TYR A 38 -27.16 2.07 -2.89
C TYR A 38 -27.67 1.38 -1.63
N LEU A 39 -28.55 0.38 -1.79
CA LEU A 39 -29.11 -0.37 -0.66
C LEU A 39 -28.01 -1.13 0.11
N ALA A 40 -27.03 -1.71 -0.61
CA ALA A 40 -25.90 -2.37 0.02
C ALA A 40 -25.06 -1.39 0.85
N LYS A 41 -24.75 -0.20 0.32
CA LYS A 41 -24.05 0.86 1.04
C LYS A 41 -24.83 1.32 2.27
N LYS A 42 -26.14 1.53 2.16
CA LYS A 42 -27.00 1.94 3.30
C LYS A 42 -27.11 0.85 4.36
N ALA A 43 -27.22 -0.42 3.98
CA ALA A 43 -27.20 -1.52 4.93
C ALA A 43 -25.89 -1.58 5.74
N VAL A 44 -24.74 -1.34 5.09
CA VAL A 44 -23.44 -1.26 5.74
C VAL A 44 -23.35 -0.04 6.66
N GLN A 45 -23.90 1.12 6.27
CA GLN A 45 -23.96 2.31 7.13
C GLN A 45 -24.71 2.07 8.43
N ILE A 46 -25.81 1.28 8.38
CA ILE A 46 -26.66 0.98 9.55
C ILE A 46 -25.99 -0.07 10.45
N SER A 47 -25.29 -1.04 9.90
CA SER A 47 -24.69 -2.17 10.62
C SER A 47 -23.15 -2.22 10.52
N GLY A 48 -22.55 -1.23 9.88
CA GLY A 48 -21.13 -1.19 9.56
C GLY A 48 -20.28 -0.98 10.80
N THR A 49 -19.18 -1.72 10.85
CA THR A 49 -18.07 -1.48 11.78
C THR A 49 -17.07 -0.47 11.23
N VAL A 50 -17.10 -0.25 9.90
CA VAL A 50 -16.32 0.75 9.18
C VAL A 50 -17.27 1.57 8.32
N VAL A 51 -17.31 2.87 8.54
CA VAL A 51 -18.18 3.80 7.81
C VAL A 51 -17.36 4.97 7.29
N ASN A 52 -17.23 5.05 5.98
CA ASN A 52 -16.39 6.02 5.29
C ASN A 52 -14.95 6.01 5.82
N GLY A 53 -14.43 4.80 6.01
CA GLY A 53 -13.10 4.59 6.57
C GLY A 53 -11.98 5.01 5.62
N LYS A 54 -10.80 5.23 6.20
CA LYS A 54 -9.62 5.66 5.45
C LYS A 54 -8.38 4.90 5.87
N VAL A 55 -7.61 4.42 4.89
CA VAL A 55 -6.26 3.87 5.06
C VAL A 55 -5.23 4.82 4.49
N VAL A 56 -4.14 5.02 5.22
CA VAL A 56 -2.95 5.74 4.78
C VAL A 56 -1.72 4.89 5.09
N ASP A 57 -0.99 4.50 4.06
CA ASP A 57 0.12 3.57 4.17
C ASP A 57 1.35 4.12 3.42
N PRO A 58 2.23 4.87 4.10
CA PRO A 58 3.43 5.44 3.50
C PRO A 58 4.51 4.37 3.34
N ILE A 59 5.08 4.25 2.15
CA ILE A 59 6.24 3.39 1.87
C ILE A 59 7.49 4.09 2.42
N ALA A 60 8.27 3.37 3.23
CA ALA A 60 9.49 3.93 3.83
C ALA A 60 10.69 3.78 2.89
N GLU A 61 11.64 4.73 2.96
CA GLU A 61 12.94 4.56 2.33
C GLU A 61 13.75 3.44 3.02
N PRO A 62 14.55 2.68 2.29
CA PRO A 62 14.89 2.82 0.87
C PRO A 62 14.01 2.01 -0.08
N PHE A 63 12.74 1.76 0.24
CA PHE A 63 11.84 1.04 -0.65
C PHE A 63 11.16 1.98 -1.65
N LYS A 64 10.89 1.46 -2.84
CA LYS A 64 10.06 2.10 -3.85
C LYS A 64 8.97 1.15 -4.31
N TYR A 65 7.83 1.72 -4.62
CA TYR A 65 6.70 1.00 -5.20
C TYR A 65 7.05 0.42 -6.58
N GLU A 66 6.67 -0.84 -6.80
CA GLU A 66 6.76 -1.48 -8.13
C GLU A 66 5.49 -1.16 -8.94
N PRO A 67 5.61 -0.52 -10.11
CA PRO A 67 4.46 -0.12 -10.91
C PRO A 67 3.52 -1.29 -11.24
N ASN A 68 2.21 -0.99 -11.29
CA ASN A 68 1.14 -1.93 -11.67
C ASN A 68 0.97 -3.14 -10.74
N THR A 69 1.44 -3.05 -9.49
CA THR A 69 1.29 -4.13 -8.51
C THR A 69 0.22 -3.87 -7.46
N LEU A 70 -0.33 -2.64 -7.42
CA LEU A 70 -1.35 -2.24 -6.45
C LEU A 70 -2.70 -2.87 -6.83
N SER A 71 -3.28 -3.58 -5.88
CA SER A 71 -4.59 -4.20 -6.03
C SER A 71 -5.31 -4.30 -4.70
N MET A 72 -6.63 -4.41 -4.76
CA MET A 72 -7.50 -4.65 -3.62
C MET A 72 -8.42 -5.83 -3.91
N LYS A 73 -8.70 -6.63 -2.90
CA LYS A 73 -9.64 -7.75 -3.00
C LYS A 73 -10.43 -7.92 -1.71
N SER A 74 -11.64 -8.46 -1.83
CA SER A 74 -12.42 -8.97 -0.71
C SER A 74 -11.94 -10.38 -0.36
N VAL A 75 -11.73 -10.66 0.92
CA VAL A 75 -11.19 -11.95 1.39
C VAL A 75 -11.97 -12.55 2.57
N GLY A 76 -12.80 -11.77 3.23
CA GLY A 76 -13.60 -12.25 4.37
C GLY A 76 -14.69 -13.27 3.96
N PRO A 77 -15.32 -13.91 4.96
CA PRO A 77 -16.43 -14.86 4.72
C PRO A 77 -17.65 -14.20 4.08
N VAL A 78 -17.81 -12.89 4.27
CA VAL A 78 -18.84 -12.07 3.64
C VAL A 78 -18.17 -11.17 2.60
N GLN A 79 -18.56 -11.32 1.34
CA GLN A 79 -17.93 -10.55 0.26
C GLN A 79 -18.34 -9.09 0.29
N VAL A 80 -17.37 -8.22 -0.01
CA VAL A 80 -17.63 -6.80 -0.28
C VAL A 80 -18.02 -6.65 -1.75
N GLN A 81 -19.24 -6.18 -2.00
CA GLN A 81 -19.80 -6.09 -3.36
C GLN A 81 -19.08 -5.02 -4.20
N THR A 82 -18.83 -3.85 -3.61
CA THR A 82 -18.13 -2.74 -4.27
C THR A 82 -16.88 -2.43 -3.48
N LEU A 83 -15.72 -2.72 -4.08
CA LEU A 83 -14.44 -2.40 -3.47
C LEU A 83 -14.16 -0.90 -3.56
N PRO A 84 -13.64 -0.28 -2.48
CA PRO A 84 -13.21 1.11 -2.54
C PRO A 84 -12.01 1.27 -3.48
N GLU A 85 -11.82 2.48 -3.97
CA GLU A 85 -10.66 2.81 -4.78
C GLU A 85 -9.39 2.81 -3.91
N VAL A 86 -8.30 2.28 -4.47
CA VAL A 86 -6.98 2.35 -3.88
C VAL A 86 -6.02 3.06 -4.84
N SER A 87 -5.24 3.99 -4.33
CA SER A 87 -4.37 4.84 -5.13
C SER A 87 -3.00 5.03 -4.50
N LEU A 88 -2.02 5.35 -5.33
CA LEU A 88 -0.68 5.77 -4.92
C LEU A 88 -0.52 7.27 -5.16
N THR A 89 -0.19 8.01 -4.12
CA THR A 89 0.12 9.44 -4.20
C THR A 89 1.52 9.68 -3.62
N GLY A 90 2.47 10.06 -4.48
CA GLY A 90 3.88 10.10 -4.07
C GLY A 90 4.38 8.71 -3.69
N ALA A 91 4.78 8.53 -2.44
CA ALA A 91 5.18 7.23 -1.87
C ALA A 91 4.14 6.70 -0.87
N THR A 92 2.87 7.11 -0.97
CA THR A 92 1.83 6.74 0.00
C THR A 92 0.67 6.05 -0.71
N ILE A 93 0.34 4.84 -0.25
CA ILE A 93 -0.88 4.13 -0.65
C ILE A 93 -2.05 4.70 0.16
N ASN A 94 -3.12 5.04 -0.52
CA ASN A 94 -4.34 5.60 0.07
C ASN A 94 -5.56 4.82 -0.40
N SER A 95 -6.50 4.62 0.52
CA SER A 95 -7.86 4.21 0.20
C SER A 95 -8.83 4.97 1.09
N ASN A 96 -9.88 5.48 0.51
CA ASN A 96 -10.92 6.23 1.20
C ASN A 96 -12.28 5.57 0.94
N GLU A 97 -13.33 6.10 1.58
CA GLU A 97 -14.71 5.62 1.39
C GLU A 97 -14.86 4.11 1.62
N ILE A 98 -14.14 3.61 2.63
CA ILE A 98 -14.19 2.20 3.00
C ILE A 98 -15.45 1.95 3.84
N TYR A 99 -16.30 1.02 3.39
CA TYR A 99 -17.50 0.58 4.10
C TYR A 99 -17.44 -0.92 4.32
N LEU A 100 -17.38 -1.34 5.58
CA LEU A 100 -17.33 -2.77 5.94
C LEU A 100 -18.34 -3.08 7.03
N GLY A 101 -19.13 -4.10 6.82
CA GLY A 101 -19.99 -4.70 7.82
C GLY A 101 -19.31 -5.88 8.53
N LYS A 102 -20.05 -6.49 9.44
CA LYS A 102 -19.58 -7.66 10.18
C LYS A 102 -19.21 -8.82 9.24
N GLY A 103 -18.00 -9.34 9.38
CA GLY A 103 -17.49 -10.46 8.58
C GLY A 103 -16.97 -10.07 7.21
N GLN A 104 -17.01 -8.80 6.84
CA GLN A 104 -16.36 -8.29 5.63
C GLN A 104 -14.90 -7.93 5.89
N GLU A 105 -14.05 -8.26 4.95
CA GLU A 105 -12.63 -8.00 4.98
C GLU A 105 -12.12 -7.65 3.59
N ILE A 106 -11.24 -6.65 3.52
CA ILE A 106 -10.50 -6.29 2.32
C ILE A 106 -9.01 -6.38 2.56
N GLN A 107 -8.27 -6.73 1.51
CA GLN A 107 -6.82 -6.74 1.51
C GLN A 107 -6.30 -5.83 0.41
N ILE A 108 -5.36 -4.96 0.75
CA ILE A 108 -4.58 -4.15 -0.19
C ILE A 108 -3.24 -4.87 -0.41
N HIS A 109 -2.90 -5.12 -1.67
CA HIS A 109 -1.67 -5.77 -2.07
C HIS A 109 -0.87 -4.85 -2.98
N TYR A 110 0.41 -4.75 -2.74
CA TYR A 110 1.36 -4.10 -3.63
C TYR A 110 2.76 -4.65 -3.40
N GLN A 111 3.66 -4.40 -4.33
CA GLN A 111 5.07 -4.80 -4.22
C GLN A 111 5.95 -3.57 -4.07
N VAL A 112 7.01 -3.74 -3.31
CA VAL A 112 8.05 -2.73 -3.15
C VAL A 112 9.41 -3.36 -3.42
N ARG A 113 10.32 -2.55 -3.94
CA ARG A 113 11.71 -2.94 -4.20
C ARG A 113 12.65 -2.07 -3.40
N ILE A 114 13.63 -2.71 -2.75
CA ILE A 114 14.68 -1.98 -2.05
C ILE A 114 15.64 -1.35 -3.06
N GLN A 115 15.98 -0.07 -2.84
CA GLN A 115 16.89 0.70 -3.70
C GLN A 115 18.32 0.53 -3.21
N THR A 116 19.02 -0.44 -3.79
CA THR A 116 20.41 -0.76 -3.40
C THR A 116 21.44 0.29 -3.81
N GLU A 117 21.05 1.20 -4.71
CA GLU A 117 21.90 2.30 -5.18
C GLU A 117 21.71 3.59 -4.36
N SER A 118 20.84 3.57 -3.35
CA SER A 118 20.65 4.70 -2.44
C SER A 118 21.89 4.90 -1.57
N GLU A 119 22.29 6.15 -1.36
CA GLU A 119 23.42 6.50 -0.47
C GLU A 119 23.23 6.00 0.97
N ASN A 120 21.96 5.87 1.39
CA ASN A 120 21.60 5.38 2.71
C ASN A 120 21.48 3.84 2.78
N PHE A 121 21.68 3.13 1.66
CA PHE A 121 21.58 1.69 1.63
C PHE A 121 22.77 1.05 2.39
N LYS A 122 22.44 0.14 3.29
CA LYS A 122 23.41 -0.71 4.01
C LYS A 122 23.10 -2.17 3.74
N PRO A 123 24.03 -2.95 3.22
CA PRO A 123 23.83 -4.39 3.04
C PRO A 123 23.69 -5.08 4.41
N ASP A 124 22.97 -6.19 4.42
CA ASP A 124 22.71 -7.02 5.62
C ASP A 124 22.02 -6.27 6.78
N PHE A 125 21.30 -5.19 6.47
CA PHE A 125 20.60 -4.33 7.42
C PHE A 125 19.08 -4.55 7.35
N TRP A 126 18.40 -4.41 8.49
CA TRP A 126 16.94 -4.45 8.56
C TRP A 126 16.35 -3.07 8.37
N TYR A 127 15.41 -2.96 7.43
CA TYR A 127 14.68 -1.72 7.15
C TYR A 127 13.20 -1.91 7.41
N GLN A 128 12.56 -0.89 7.94
CA GLN A 128 11.11 -0.80 7.95
C GLN A 128 10.63 -0.62 6.51
N MET A 129 9.65 -1.41 6.08
CA MET A 129 9.13 -1.36 4.70
C MET A 129 8.12 -0.23 4.53
N ASN A 130 7.43 0.13 5.60
CA ASN A 130 6.43 1.19 5.63
C ASN A 130 6.76 2.19 6.73
N GLY A 131 6.25 3.41 6.60
CA GLY A 131 6.14 4.36 7.70
C GLY A 131 4.98 3.99 8.62
N ARG A 132 4.43 4.96 9.33
CA ARG A 132 3.27 4.75 10.19
C ARG A 132 2.02 4.53 9.34
N THR A 133 1.63 3.28 9.16
CA THR A 133 0.38 2.90 8.48
C THR A 133 -0.79 3.07 9.42
N THR A 134 -1.79 3.83 9.03
CA THR A 134 -2.94 4.16 9.86
C THR A 134 -4.25 3.80 9.17
N PHE A 135 -5.21 3.38 9.99
CA PHE A 135 -6.59 3.15 9.58
C PHE A 135 -7.53 3.95 10.48
N GLN A 136 -8.36 4.78 9.86
CA GLN A 136 -9.46 5.49 10.51
C GLN A 136 -10.76 4.79 10.13
N PRO A 137 -11.44 4.08 11.06
CA PRO A 137 -12.63 3.30 10.71
C PRO A 137 -13.88 4.14 10.48
N LEU A 138 -13.99 5.28 11.16
CA LEU A 138 -15.15 6.16 11.09
C LEU A 138 -14.73 7.56 10.68
N ALA A 139 -15.33 8.11 9.63
CA ALA A 139 -15.03 9.49 9.21
C ALA A 139 -15.40 10.53 10.27
N THR A 140 -16.42 10.24 11.08
CA THR A 140 -16.92 11.11 12.16
C THR A 140 -16.09 11.07 13.43
N ALA A 141 -15.17 10.10 13.55
CA ALA A 141 -14.35 9.91 14.73
C ALA A 141 -12.86 10.09 14.37
N PRO A 142 -12.08 10.88 15.14
CA PRO A 142 -10.68 11.14 14.86
C PRO A 142 -9.75 9.96 15.19
N GLU A 143 -10.26 8.95 15.85
CA GLU A 143 -9.49 7.78 16.31
C GLU A 143 -8.95 7.02 15.11
N LYS A 144 -7.64 6.74 15.19
CA LYS A 144 -6.92 5.94 14.20
C LYS A 144 -6.32 4.71 14.87
N VAL A 145 -6.34 3.62 14.15
CA VAL A 145 -5.66 2.38 14.51
C VAL A 145 -4.35 2.32 13.72
N ASP A 146 -3.26 2.00 14.41
CA ASP A 146 -1.97 1.79 13.76
C ASP A 146 -1.83 0.32 13.37
N PHE A 147 -1.36 0.09 12.17
CA PHE A 147 -0.92 -1.25 11.75
C PHE A 147 0.52 -1.51 12.19
N GLY A 148 0.87 -2.77 12.38
CA GLY A 148 2.26 -3.16 12.56
C GLY A 148 3.09 -2.81 11.32
N VAL A 149 4.29 -2.28 11.55
CA VAL A 149 5.22 -1.94 10.47
C VAL A 149 6.09 -3.16 10.14
N PRO A 150 5.97 -3.74 8.92
CA PRO A 150 6.81 -4.85 8.53
C PRO A 150 8.25 -4.40 8.30
N SER A 151 9.19 -5.31 8.53
CA SER A 151 10.61 -5.08 8.28
C SER A 151 11.15 -6.12 7.30
N GLY A 152 11.99 -5.66 6.38
CA GLY A 152 12.71 -6.48 5.43
C GLY A 152 14.22 -6.38 5.64
N LYS A 153 14.91 -7.52 5.55
CA LYS A 153 16.36 -7.53 5.60
C LYS A 153 16.94 -7.28 4.20
N ALA A 154 17.78 -6.28 4.08
CA ALA A 154 18.48 -6.01 2.83
C ALA A 154 19.46 -7.16 2.51
N PRO A 155 19.50 -7.64 1.26
CA PRO A 155 20.51 -8.59 0.86
C PRO A 155 21.91 -7.96 0.95
N GLY A 156 22.90 -8.73 1.34
CA GLY A 156 24.25 -8.24 1.40
C GLY A 156 25.26 -9.35 1.68
N VAL A 157 26.47 -9.15 1.14
CA VAL A 157 27.61 -10.00 1.39
C VAL A 157 28.75 -9.13 1.86
N LYS A 158 29.37 -9.51 2.97
CA LYS A 158 30.61 -8.84 3.43
C LYS A 158 31.80 -9.45 2.72
N LEU A 159 32.46 -8.66 1.90
CA LEU A 159 33.73 -9.04 1.29
C LEU A 159 34.87 -8.53 2.17
N ASN A 160 35.75 -9.43 2.56
CA ASN A 160 37.00 -9.07 3.24
C ASN A 160 38.13 -9.24 2.23
N VAL A 161 38.81 -8.16 1.94
CA VAL A 161 39.97 -8.16 1.05
C VAL A 161 41.22 -7.92 1.88
N LYS A 162 42.21 -8.77 1.73
CA LYS A 162 43.49 -8.67 2.39
C LYS A 162 44.62 -8.63 1.34
N LYS A 163 45.39 -7.57 1.32
CA LYS A 163 46.63 -7.52 0.55
C LYS A 163 47.75 -8.20 1.36
N ILE A 164 48.44 -9.14 0.74
CA ILE A 164 49.67 -9.78 1.28
C ILE A 164 50.79 -9.34 0.39
N TRP A 165 51.84 -8.84 1.01
CA TRP A 165 53.08 -8.46 0.32
C TRP A 165 54.03 -9.66 0.44
N GLU A 166 54.53 -10.12 -0.69
CA GLU A 166 55.61 -11.08 -0.73
C GLU A 166 56.91 -10.28 -1.03
N GLU A 167 57.77 -10.24 -0.06
CA GLU A 167 59.02 -9.47 -0.12
C GLU A 167 60.16 -10.43 -0.30
N TYR A 168 60.72 -10.44 -1.50
CA TYR A 168 62.00 -11.11 -1.78
C TYR A 168 63.09 -10.12 -1.65
N ASP A 169 63.70 -9.96 -0.43
CA ASP A 169 64.80 -9.04 -0.11
C ASP A 169 64.60 -7.58 -0.53
N GLN A 170 63.34 -7.14 -0.60
CA GLN A 170 62.99 -5.78 -0.96
C GLN A 170 62.81 -4.89 0.29
N ASP A 171 63.25 -3.64 0.22
CA ASP A 171 63.07 -2.67 1.29
C ASP A 171 61.58 -2.39 1.54
N PRO A 172 61.06 -2.61 2.77
CA PRO A 172 59.66 -2.32 3.12
C PRO A 172 59.22 -0.89 2.83
N THR A 173 60.14 0.05 2.74
CA THR A 173 59.86 1.48 2.43
C THR A 173 59.47 1.69 0.97
N SER A 174 59.69 0.70 0.10
CA SER A 174 59.30 0.76 -1.31
C SER A 174 57.82 0.47 -1.55
N ARG A 175 57.04 0.13 -0.51
CA ARG A 175 55.61 -0.17 -0.64
C ARG A 175 54.85 1.12 -0.93
N PRO A 176 53.87 1.09 -1.85
CA PRO A 176 52.99 2.24 -2.06
C PRO A 176 52.11 2.48 -0.81
N ASP A 177 51.91 3.78 -0.49
CA ASP A 177 51.11 4.20 0.64
C ASP A 177 49.64 3.75 0.55
N ASN A 178 49.17 3.54 -0.68
CA ASN A 178 47.78 3.17 -0.96
C ASN A 178 47.69 2.00 -1.95
N VAL A 179 46.70 1.13 -1.75
CA VAL A 179 46.33 0.08 -2.69
C VAL A 179 44.87 0.29 -3.05
N ILE A 180 44.59 0.43 -4.34
CA ILE A 180 43.25 0.59 -4.87
C ILE A 180 42.73 -0.80 -5.26
N TYR A 181 41.55 -1.15 -4.75
CA TYR A 181 40.80 -2.35 -5.18
C TYR A 181 39.62 -1.90 -6.01
N GLU A 182 39.49 -2.47 -7.19
CA GLU A 182 38.28 -2.35 -7.99
C GLU A 182 37.41 -3.59 -7.75
N ILE A 183 36.17 -3.37 -7.33
CA ILE A 183 35.21 -4.44 -7.08
C ILE A 183 34.11 -4.31 -8.13
N SER A 184 33.99 -5.33 -8.98
CA SER A 184 32.91 -5.42 -9.96
C SER A 184 31.90 -6.48 -9.55
N ARG A 185 30.62 -6.21 -9.76
CA ARG A 185 29.57 -7.22 -9.66
C ARG A 185 28.86 -7.37 -11.00
N LYS A 186 28.47 -8.59 -11.34
CA LYS A 186 27.63 -8.87 -12.49
C LYS A 186 26.38 -9.60 -12.02
N GLN A 187 25.23 -9.15 -12.47
CA GLN A 187 23.99 -9.89 -12.26
C GLN A 187 24.06 -11.16 -13.13
N VAL A 188 23.94 -12.31 -12.51
CA VAL A 188 23.79 -13.57 -13.23
C VAL A 188 22.32 -13.71 -13.57
N THR A 189 21.96 -13.45 -14.82
CA THR A 189 20.60 -13.58 -15.34
C THR A 189 20.26 -15.00 -15.82
N ASP A 190 21.23 -15.91 -15.75
CA ASP A 190 21.04 -17.28 -16.23
C ASP A 190 20.34 -18.11 -15.14
N THR A 191 19.05 -18.31 -15.32
CA THR A 191 18.22 -19.22 -14.52
C THR A 191 18.22 -20.65 -15.01
N ALA A 192 18.99 -20.95 -16.05
CA ALA A 192 19.14 -22.29 -16.57
C ALA A 192 20.27 -23.03 -15.82
N ASN A 193 19.93 -24.08 -15.11
CA ASN A 193 20.80 -25.11 -14.53
C ASN A 193 21.36 -24.87 -13.13
N TRP A 194 20.48 -24.74 -12.13
CA TRP A 194 20.78 -25.35 -10.84
C TRP A 194 20.29 -26.81 -10.88
N GLN A 195 21.11 -27.72 -11.36
CA GLN A 195 20.92 -29.13 -11.05
C GLN A 195 21.49 -29.34 -9.66
N THR A 196 20.60 -29.67 -8.73
CA THR A 196 20.96 -30.21 -7.43
C THR A 196 21.65 -31.54 -7.66
N GLY A 197 22.93 -31.60 -7.34
CA GLY A 197 23.66 -32.85 -7.12
C GLY A 197 23.50 -33.30 -5.66
#